data_fb1be40acbdb8edc5825fea858030eaf
#
_entry.id   fb1be40acbdb8edc5825fea858030eaf
#
_cell.length_a   1.000
_cell.length_b   1.000
_cell.length_c   1.000
_cell.angle_alpha   90.00
_cell.angle_beta   90.00
_cell.angle_gamma   90.00
#
_symmetry.space_group_name_H-M   'P 1'
#
loop_
_entity.id
_entity.type
_entity.pdbx_description
1 polymer ?
#
loop_
_entity_poly.entity_id
_entity_poly.type
_entity_poly.pdbx_seq_one_letter_code
_entity_poly.pdbx_strand_id
1 'polypeptide(L)'
;MHAQTHALPRLATIDETAAAFPHARLTPAAIRAMVFRADDRRNSRGDELPGNGLGRTGAIVRIGRKVLIDLDRFAAWLESHRQAA
;
A
#
# COMPACT_ATOMS: atom_id res chain seq x y z
N MET A 1 18.27 -0.70 26.44
CA MET A 1 17.80 -0.81 25.94
C MET A 1 17.24 -0.89 25.45
N HIS A 2 16.96 -0.74 25.26
CA HIS A 2 16.28 -0.67 24.70
C HIS A 2 15.68 -0.95 24.06
N ALA A 3 15.90 -1.03 24.56
CA ALA A 3 15.06 -1.41 24.07
C ALA A 3 14.56 -1.28 22.78
N GLN A 4 14.78 -1.82 22.15
CA GLN A 4 14.17 -1.65 21.13
C GLN A 4 13.00 -2.08 21.10
N THR A 5 12.64 -1.69 21.39
CA THR A 5 11.31 -1.87 21.38
C THR A 5 10.82 -1.97 20.04
N HIS A 6 9.95 -2.84 19.78
CA HIS A 6 9.29 -2.92 18.53
C HIS A 6 8.33 -1.77 18.45
N ALA A 7 8.59 -0.83 17.59
CA ALA A 7 7.63 0.20 17.32
C ALA A 7 6.38 -0.46 16.74
N LEU A 8 5.22 -0.03 17.20
CA LEU A 8 3.98 -0.52 16.61
C LEU A 8 3.88 -0.03 15.18
N PRO A 9 3.37 -0.86 14.28
CA PRO A 9 3.19 -0.41 12.91
C PRO A 9 2.21 0.75 12.84
N ARG A 10 2.45 1.68 11.95
CA ARG A 10 1.56 2.82 11.75
C ARG A 10 0.52 2.42 10.72
N LEU A 11 -0.57 1.88 11.22
CA LEU A 11 -1.67 1.45 10.36
C LEU A 11 -2.68 2.57 10.22
N ALA A 12 -3.11 2.82 9.00
CA ALA A 12 -4.01 3.92 8.69
C ALA A 12 -5.11 3.43 7.76
N THR A 13 -6.25 4.09 7.82
CA THR A 13 -7.30 3.84 6.85
C THR A 13 -6.86 4.40 5.50
N ILE A 14 -7.62 4.09 4.46
CA ILE A 14 -7.34 4.64 3.14
C ILE A 14 -7.41 6.17 3.15
N ASP A 15 -8.43 6.72 3.83
CA ASP A 15 -8.55 8.17 3.93
C ASP A 15 -7.38 8.79 4.69
N GLU A 16 -6.96 8.17 5.78
CA GLU A 16 -5.82 8.65 6.55
C GLU A 16 -4.53 8.54 5.75
N THR A 17 -4.40 7.49 4.95
CA THR A 17 -3.23 7.33 4.09
C THR A 17 -3.17 8.45 3.05
N ALA A 18 -4.30 8.80 2.47
CA ALA A 18 -4.36 9.91 1.52
C ALA A 18 -3.92 11.21 2.19
N ALA A 19 -4.38 11.45 3.42
CA ALA A 19 -4.02 12.65 4.16
C ALA A 19 -2.54 12.69 4.51
N ALA A 20 -1.89 11.53 4.66
CA ALA A 20 -0.49 11.45 5.03
C ALA A 20 0.45 11.88 3.91
N PHE A 21 -0.04 11.91 2.66
CA PHE A 21 0.78 12.25 1.49
C PHE A 21 0.13 13.39 0.70
N PRO A 22 -0.04 14.57 1.34
CA PRO A 22 -0.86 15.63 0.72
C PRO A 22 -0.26 16.20 -0.56
N HIS A 23 1.05 16.13 -0.72
CA HIS A 23 1.70 16.68 -1.92
C HIS A 23 1.77 15.69 -3.06
N ALA A 24 1.37 14.45 -2.85
CA ALA A 24 1.45 13.41 -3.86
C ALA A 24 0.14 13.27 -4.65
N ARG A 25 -0.87 14.03 -4.28
CA ARG A 25 -2.21 13.96 -4.90
C ARG A 25 -2.79 12.55 -4.84
N LEU A 26 -2.49 11.85 -3.77
CA LEU A 26 -3.02 10.50 -3.57
C LEU A 26 -4.39 10.60 -2.93
N THR A 27 -5.42 10.63 -3.76
CA THR A 27 -6.78 10.67 -3.26
C THR A 27 -7.17 9.29 -2.71
N PRO A 28 -8.20 9.21 -1.87
CA PRO A 28 -8.68 7.90 -1.43
C PRO A 28 -9.04 6.99 -2.61
N ALA A 29 -9.62 7.55 -3.67
CA ALA A 29 -9.95 6.75 -4.85
C ALA A 29 -8.70 6.18 -5.51
N ALA A 30 -7.63 6.98 -5.59
CA ALA A 30 -6.38 6.53 -6.17
C ALA A 30 -5.78 5.40 -5.34
N ILE A 31 -5.82 5.54 -4.01
CA ILE A 31 -5.26 4.52 -3.13
C ILE A 31 -6.10 3.24 -3.21
N ARG A 32 -7.42 3.34 -3.28
CA ARG A 32 -8.27 2.16 -3.46
C ARG A 32 -7.92 1.44 -4.75
N ALA A 33 -7.63 2.18 -5.81
CA ALA A 33 -7.23 1.58 -7.08
C ALA A 33 -5.90 0.84 -6.93
N MET A 34 -4.95 1.41 -6.18
CA MET A 34 -3.67 0.75 -5.92
C MET A 34 -3.86 -0.54 -5.14
N VAL A 35 -4.73 -0.52 -4.14
CA VAL A 35 -5.02 -1.71 -3.34
C VAL A 35 -5.70 -2.77 -4.21
N PHE A 36 -6.62 -2.35 -5.07
CA PHE A 36 -7.32 -3.28 -5.96
C PHE A 36 -6.35 -3.98 -6.90
N ARG A 37 -5.30 -3.29 -7.33
CA ARG A 37 -4.32 -3.83 -8.28
C ARG A 37 -3.05 -4.33 -7.60
N ALA A 38 -3.10 -4.55 -6.30
CA ALA A 38 -1.90 -4.88 -5.53
C ALA A 38 -1.30 -6.23 -5.92
N ASP A 39 -2.12 -7.18 -6.29
CA ASP A 39 -1.68 -8.55 -6.56
C ASP A 39 -1.87 -8.91 -8.03
N ASP A 40 -1.07 -9.87 -8.49
CA ASP A 40 -1.26 -10.43 -9.82
C ASP A 40 -2.62 -11.10 -9.87
N ARG A 41 -3.27 -11.05 -11.02
CA ARG A 41 -4.59 -11.64 -11.20
C ARG A 41 -4.74 -12.15 -12.62
N ARG A 42 -5.81 -12.90 -12.86
CA ARG A 42 -6.13 -13.38 -14.19
C ARG A 42 -7.42 -12.73 -14.66
N ASN A 43 -7.49 -12.43 -15.94
CA ASN A 43 -8.72 -11.93 -16.53
C ASN A 43 -9.60 -13.10 -16.96
N SER A 44 -10.75 -12.82 -17.55
CA SER A 44 -11.70 -13.87 -17.94
C SER A 44 -11.16 -14.78 -19.04
N ARG A 45 -10.13 -14.33 -19.76
CA ARG A 45 -9.53 -15.15 -20.82
C ARG A 45 -8.35 -15.98 -20.32
N GLY A 46 -8.06 -15.89 -19.03
CA GLY A 46 -6.95 -16.63 -18.45
C GLY A 46 -5.61 -15.93 -18.58
N ASP A 47 -5.58 -14.74 -19.15
CA ASP A 47 -4.34 -13.99 -19.25
C ASP A 47 -3.92 -13.48 -17.87
N GLU A 48 -2.65 -13.55 -17.58
CA GLU A 48 -2.13 -13.07 -16.32
C GLU A 48 -1.93 -11.56 -16.38
N LEU A 49 -2.49 -10.85 -15.40
CA LEU A 49 -2.36 -9.42 -15.30
C LEU A 49 -1.49 -9.10 -14.10
N PRO A 50 -0.32 -8.51 -14.32
CA PRO A 50 0.57 -8.24 -13.18
C PRO A 50 -0.01 -7.18 -12.27
N GLY A 51 0.23 -7.35 -10.97
CA GLY A 51 -0.12 -6.35 -9.99
C GLY A 51 0.94 -5.27 -9.93
N ASN A 52 0.72 -4.29 -9.06
CA ASN A 52 1.67 -3.19 -8.90
C ASN A 52 2.75 -3.47 -7.87
N GLY A 53 2.76 -4.65 -7.28
CA GLY A 53 3.75 -5.04 -6.30
C GLY A 53 3.42 -4.67 -4.87
N LEU A 54 2.38 -3.88 -4.65
CA LEU A 54 2.03 -3.42 -3.31
C LEU A 54 1.67 -4.59 -2.39
N GLY A 55 1.00 -5.60 -2.91
CA GLY A 55 0.62 -6.74 -2.10
C GLY A 55 1.79 -7.50 -1.50
N ARG A 56 2.92 -7.54 -2.21
CA ARG A 56 4.10 -8.26 -1.72
C ARG A 56 4.81 -7.54 -0.60
N THR A 57 4.55 -6.26 -0.44
CA THR A 57 5.25 -5.47 0.57
C THR A 57 4.72 -5.71 1.98
N GLY A 58 3.51 -6.27 2.09
CA GLY A 58 2.84 -6.40 3.37
C GLY A 58 2.24 -5.10 3.85
N ALA A 59 2.14 -4.10 2.98
CA ALA A 59 1.57 -2.80 3.37
C ALA A 59 0.06 -2.86 3.57
N ILE A 60 -0.62 -3.82 2.98
CA ILE A 60 -2.07 -3.94 3.08
C ILE A 60 -2.44 -4.92 4.18
N VAL A 61 -3.19 -4.45 5.16
CA VAL A 61 -3.67 -5.29 6.26
C VAL A 61 -5.18 -5.36 6.17
N ARG A 62 -5.70 -6.57 6.05
CA ARG A 62 -7.15 -6.77 5.96
C ARG A 62 -7.66 -7.42 7.22
N ILE A 63 -8.66 -6.80 7.84
CA ILE A 63 -9.30 -7.32 9.02
C ILE A 63 -10.80 -7.34 8.73
N GLY A 64 -11.35 -8.52 8.41
CA GLY A 64 -12.71 -8.59 7.94
C GLY A 64 -12.86 -7.78 6.67
N ARG A 65 -13.74 -6.79 6.69
CA ARG A 65 -13.93 -5.91 5.54
C ARG A 65 -13.08 -4.64 5.61
N LYS A 66 -12.37 -4.48 6.72
CA LYS A 66 -11.57 -3.28 6.92
C LYS A 66 -10.23 -3.44 6.24
N VAL A 67 -9.82 -2.40 5.53
CA VAL A 67 -8.50 -2.36 4.89
C VAL A 67 -7.70 -1.27 5.56
N LEU A 68 -6.53 -1.65 6.05
CA LEU A 68 -5.60 -0.70 6.67
C LEU A 68 -4.30 -0.73 5.88
N ILE A 69 -3.61 0.39 5.91
CA ILE A 69 -2.34 0.54 5.20
C ILE A 69 -1.23 0.75 6.23
N ASP A 70 -0.17 -0.04 6.11
CA ASP A 70 1.03 0.18 6.90
C ASP A 70 1.79 1.32 6.23
N LEU A 71 1.79 2.48 6.87
CA LEU A 71 2.33 3.69 6.26
C LEU A 71 3.82 3.59 5.93
N ASP A 72 4.59 2.92 6.77
CA ASP A 72 6.02 2.78 6.52
C ASP A 72 6.30 1.91 5.30
N ARG A 73 5.59 0.80 5.18
CA ARG A 73 5.76 -0.08 4.04
C ARG A 73 5.21 0.55 2.76
N PHE A 74 4.11 1.30 2.89
CA PHE A 74 3.56 2.01 1.75
C PHE A 74 4.53 3.07 1.25
N ALA A 75 5.14 3.83 2.17
CA ALA A 75 6.14 4.83 1.80
C ALA A 75 7.35 4.18 1.13
N ALA A 76 7.80 3.03 1.64
CA ALA A 76 8.92 2.31 1.04
C ALA A 76 8.57 1.84 -0.38
N TRP A 77 7.32 1.39 -0.57
CA TRP A 77 6.86 0.98 -1.89
C TRP A 77 6.84 2.16 -2.86
N LEU A 78 6.36 3.33 -2.39
CA LEU A 78 6.40 4.55 -3.21
C LEU A 78 7.83 4.90 -3.58
N GLU A 79 8.74 4.79 -2.62
CA GLU A 79 10.14 5.11 -2.85
C GLU A 79 10.77 4.17 -3.89
N SER A 80 10.30 2.91 -3.92
CA SER A 80 10.83 1.94 -4.88
C SER A 80 10.48 2.29 -6.32
N HIS A 81 9.54 3.20 -6.52
CA HIS A 81 9.16 3.66 -7.85
C HIS A 81 9.95 4.89 -8.28
N ARG A 82 10.84 5.37 -7.44
CA ARG A 82 11.67 6.52 -7.79
C ARG A 82 12.59 6.15 -8.94
N GLN A 83 12.59 6.96 -9.96
CA GLN A 83 13.45 6.71 -11.10
C GLN A 83 14.79 7.40 -10.87
N ALA A 84 15.86 6.72 -11.27
CA ALA A 84 17.18 7.33 -11.20
C ALA A 84 17.24 8.47 -12.21
N ALA A 85 17.85 9.56 -11.80
CA ALA A 85 17.99 10.71 -12.66
C ALA A 85 19.01 10.44 -13.76
#